data_7277e4a2196a72fa1ba1959f5fb69a9c
#
_entry.id   7277e4a2196a72fa1ba1959f5fb69a9c
#
_cell.length_a   1.000
_cell.length_b   1.000
_cell.length_c   1.000
_cell.angle_alpha   90.00
_cell.angle_beta   90.00
_cell.angle_gamma   90.00
#
_symmetry.space_group_name_H-M   'P 1'
#
loop_
_entity.id
_entity.type
_entity.pdbx_description
1 polymer ?
#
loop_
_entity_poly.entity_id
_entity_poly.type
_entity_poly.pdbx_seq_one_letter_code
_entity_poly.pdbx_strand_id
1 'polypeptide(L)'
;MRKIIQPCGFHCIKINNLGVSFGEQTVLEDVNMHIHCGSFNVIIGQNGAGKSTLIKAILGEIPHTGTIEFKDTKDGHMAKLKIGYVPQSVNIEKNTPVSVYDLIASYQYNYPVFLPKSKKIEAKIRETLEVFEAEELIDKQVCNLSGGQLQRVLLSMAIMDEPNLLLLDEPVSGIDQNGMELFYKTMDY
;
A
#
# COMPACT_ATOMS: atom_id res chain seq x y z
N MET A 1 25.58 2.67 11.20
CA MET A 1 25.38 1.83 12.40
C MET A 1 24.15 0.96 12.15
N ARG A 2 24.31 -0.32 11.81
CA ARG A 2 23.18 -1.23 11.57
C ARG A 2 22.38 -1.36 12.87
N LYS A 3 21.17 -0.84 12.94
CA LYS A 3 20.22 -1.23 13.98
C LYS A 3 19.97 -2.71 13.81
N ILE A 4 20.43 -3.51 14.75
CA ILE A 4 20.06 -4.92 14.87
C ILE A 4 18.56 -4.90 15.11
N ILE A 5 17.77 -5.31 14.11
CA ILE A 5 16.34 -5.50 14.23
C ILE A 5 16.16 -6.58 15.28
N GLN A 6 15.76 -6.21 16.48
CA GLN A 6 15.39 -7.19 17.50
C GLN A 6 14.21 -7.99 16.95
N PRO A 7 14.26 -9.34 17.00
CA PRO A 7 13.11 -10.13 16.58
C PRO A 7 11.91 -9.72 17.43
N CYS A 8 10.94 -9.16 16.78
CA CYS A 8 9.70 -8.71 17.40
C CYS A 8 8.93 -9.92 17.91
N GLY A 9 8.76 -9.99 19.23
CA GLY A 9 7.96 -11.03 19.84
C GLY A 9 6.45 -10.85 19.72
N PHE A 10 5.98 -9.75 19.11
CA PHE A 10 4.59 -9.30 19.28
C PHE A 10 3.87 -8.85 18.01
N HIS A 11 4.57 -8.60 16.90
CA HIS A 11 3.96 -8.09 15.67
C HIS A 11 4.27 -9.04 14.52
N CYS A 12 3.28 -9.77 14.03
CA CYS A 12 3.46 -10.64 12.89
C CYS A 12 2.16 -10.95 12.17
N ILE A 13 2.30 -11.32 10.91
CA ILE A 13 1.25 -11.92 10.10
C ILE A 13 1.61 -13.38 9.93
N LYS A 14 0.73 -14.26 10.34
CA LYS A 14 0.87 -15.69 10.17
C LYS A 14 -0.21 -16.20 9.22
N ILE A 15 0.21 -16.77 8.11
CA ILE A 15 -0.65 -17.40 7.12
C ILE A 15 -0.45 -18.90 7.22
N ASN A 16 -1.53 -19.66 7.41
CA ASN A 16 -1.48 -21.11 7.52
C ASN A 16 -2.46 -21.72 6.50
N ASN A 17 -1.95 -22.63 5.68
CA ASN A 17 -2.70 -23.44 4.71
C ASN A 17 -3.65 -22.62 3.83
N LEU A 18 -3.21 -21.40 3.45
CA LEU A 18 -4.02 -20.51 2.62
C LEU A 18 -4.19 -21.10 1.22
N GLY A 19 -5.44 -21.23 0.81
CA GLY A 19 -5.83 -21.64 -0.54
C GLY A 19 -6.83 -20.65 -1.14
N VAL A 20 -6.70 -20.40 -2.45
CA VAL A 20 -7.64 -19.58 -3.22
C VAL A 20 -7.97 -20.29 -4.52
N SER A 21 -9.26 -20.45 -4.79
CA SER A 21 -9.76 -21.04 -6.04
C SER A 21 -10.85 -20.14 -6.66
N PHE A 22 -10.86 -20.06 -7.97
CA PHE A 22 -11.90 -19.42 -8.77
C PHE A 22 -12.62 -20.49 -9.61
N GLY A 23 -13.81 -20.88 -9.16
CA GLY A 23 -14.49 -22.05 -9.70
C GLY A 23 -13.65 -23.32 -9.52
N GLU A 24 -13.35 -24.03 -10.60
CA GLU A 24 -12.54 -25.25 -10.58
C GLU A 24 -11.02 -24.98 -10.62
N GLN A 25 -10.61 -23.74 -10.87
CA GLN A 25 -9.19 -23.39 -10.97
C GLN A 25 -8.63 -22.98 -9.62
N THR A 26 -7.70 -23.77 -9.08
CA THR A 26 -6.90 -23.40 -7.90
C THR A 26 -5.75 -22.52 -8.33
N VAL A 27 -5.63 -21.34 -7.70
CA VAL A 27 -4.57 -20.34 -7.94
C VAL A 27 -3.53 -20.37 -6.84
N LEU A 28 -3.97 -20.54 -5.59
CA LEU A 28 -3.08 -20.72 -4.43
C LEU A 28 -3.47 -21.98 -3.69
N GLU A 29 -2.47 -22.75 -3.30
CA GLU A 29 -2.67 -24.00 -2.56
C GLU A 29 -1.62 -24.10 -1.45
N ASP A 30 -2.10 -24.37 -0.23
CA ASP A 30 -1.28 -24.61 0.97
C ASP A 30 -0.17 -23.58 1.20
N VAL A 31 -0.49 -22.27 1.02
CA VAL A 31 0.48 -21.20 1.27
C VAL A 31 0.65 -21.02 2.77
N ASN A 32 1.89 -21.19 3.22
CA ASN A 32 2.30 -21.00 4.60
C ASN A 32 3.37 -19.92 4.67
N MET A 33 3.14 -18.86 5.45
CA MET A 33 4.03 -17.71 5.54
C MET A 33 4.00 -17.09 6.94
N HIS A 34 5.14 -16.58 7.37
CA HIS A 34 5.25 -15.82 8.59
C HIS A 34 6.04 -14.54 8.33
N ILE A 35 5.38 -13.40 8.46
CA ILE A 35 5.92 -12.07 8.24
C ILE A 35 6.10 -11.40 9.59
N HIS A 36 7.33 -11.01 9.92
CA HIS A 36 7.67 -10.30 11.15
C HIS A 36 7.63 -8.79 10.95
N CYS A 37 7.33 -8.03 11.99
CA CYS A 37 7.40 -6.57 11.94
C CYS A 37 8.83 -6.10 11.65
N GLY A 38 8.94 -4.95 11.00
CA GLY A 38 10.23 -4.38 10.59
C GLY A 38 10.99 -5.26 9.59
N SER A 39 10.34 -6.29 9.00
CA SER A 39 10.93 -7.09 7.93
C SER A 39 10.40 -6.62 6.58
N PHE A 40 11.28 -6.57 5.61
CA PHE A 40 10.94 -6.42 4.20
C PHE A 40 10.85 -7.81 3.56
N ASN A 41 9.66 -8.16 3.06
CA ASN A 41 9.42 -9.47 2.46
C ASN A 41 9.09 -9.30 0.98
N VAL A 42 9.77 -10.03 0.12
CA VAL A 42 9.56 -9.99 -1.34
C VAL A 42 8.99 -11.31 -1.82
N ILE A 43 7.86 -11.23 -2.53
CA ILE A 43 7.24 -12.37 -3.18
C ILE A 43 7.65 -12.37 -4.65
N ILE A 44 8.39 -13.39 -5.06
CA ILE A 44 8.92 -13.53 -6.41
C ILE A 44 8.17 -14.67 -7.11
N GLY A 45 7.84 -14.46 -8.38
CA GLY A 45 7.18 -15.47 -9.21
C GLY A 45 6.82 -14.90 -10.59
N GLN A 46 6.55 -15.80 -11.52
CA GLN A 46 6.13 -15.45 -12.88
C GLN A 46 4.79 -14.68 -12.87
N ASN A 47 4.49 -13.99 -13.98
CA ASN A 47 3.18 -13.38 -14.15
C ASN A 47 2.10 -14.48 -14.15
N GLY A 48 1.01 -14.22 -13.40
CA GLY A 48 -0.03 -15.24 -13.21
C GLY A 48 0.24 -16.27 -12.08
N ALA A 49 1.38 -16.21 -11.38
CA ALA A 49 1.70 -17.11 -10.27
C ALA A 49 0.88 -16.87 -8.99
N GLY A 50 -0.10 -15.96 -8.99
CA GLY A 50 -0.97 -15.72 -7.85
C GLY A 50 -0.48 -14.65 -6.86
N LYS A 51 0.56 -13.87 -7.18
CA LYS A 51 1.11 -12.81 -6.27
C LYS A 51 0.02 -11.81 -5.85
N SER A 52 -0.67 -11.19 -6.81
CA SER A 52 -1.76 -10.25 -6.53
C SER A 52 -2.96 -10.94 -5.88
N THR A 53 -3.18 -12.22 -6.16
CA THR A 53 -4.22 -13.04 -5.50
C THR A 53 -3.92 -13.20 -4.02
N LEU A 54 -2.65 -13.46 -3.67
CA LEU A 54 -2.22 -13.55 -2.27
C LEU A 54 -2.42 -12.21 -1.54
N ILE A 55 -2.03 -11.09 -2.17
CA ILE A 55 -2.24 -9.75 -1.61
C ILE A 55 -3.73 -9.50 -1.37
N LYS A 56 -4.60 -9.78 -2.34
CA LYS A 56 -6.05 -9.63 -2.21
C LYS A 56 -6.66 -10.53 -1.13
N ALA A 57 -6.14 -11.74 -0.94
CA ALA A 57 -6.55 -12.61 0.16
C ALA A 57 -6.15 -12.01 1.51
N ILE A 58 -4.94 -11.46 1.65
CA ILE A 58 -4.47 -10.77 2.86
C ILE A 58 -5.32 -9.52 3.16
N LEU A 59 -5.73 -8.78 2.13
CA LEU A 59 -6.64 -7.63 2.24
C LEU A 59 -8.08 -8.03 2.61
N GLY A 60 -8.43 -9.32 2.51
CA GLY A 60 -9.80 -9.81 2.72
C GLY A 60 -10.76 -9.47 1.56
N GLU A 61 -10.22 -9.10 0.39
CA GLU A 61 -11.01 -8.76 -0.81
C GLU A 61 -11.58 -9.98 -1.53
N ILE A 62 -10.98 -11.15 -1.33
CA ILE A 62 -11.39 -12.40 -1.95
C ILE A 62 -11.52 -13.52 -0.92
N PRO A 63 -12.45 -14.47 -1.12
CA PRO A 63 -12.59 -15.63 -0.25
C PRO A 63 -11.37 -16.54 -0.34
N HIS A 64 -10.99 -17.11 0.78
CA HIS A 64 -9.87 -18.05 0.89
C HIS A 64 -10.16 -19.14 1.90
N THR A 65 -9.45 -20.26 1.80
CA THR A 65 -9.35 -21.30 2.83
C THR A 65 -8.12 -21.03 3.71
N GLY A 66 -7.98 -21.77 4.79
CA GLY A 66 -6.89 -21.56 5.75
C GLY A 66 -7.12 -20.34 6.66
N THR A 67 -6.07 -19.87 7.30
CA THR A 67 -6.16 -18.75 8.27
C THR A 67 -5.11 -17.69 8.00
N ILE A 68 -5.50 -16.43 8.16
CA ILE A 68 -4.61 -15.27 8.20
C ILE A 68 -4.76 -14.63 9.56
N GLU A 69 -3.73 -14.75 10.40
CA GLU A 69 -3.71 -14.21 11.75
C GLU A 69 -2.83 -12.97 11.77
N PHE A 70 -3.38 -11.88 12.29
CA PHE A 70 -2.64 -10.66 12.57
C PHE A 70 -2.43 -10.56 14.08
N LYS A 71 -1.17 -10.46 14.47
CA LYS A 71 -0.79 -10.22 15.87
C LYS A 71 0.01 -8.93 15.91
N ASP A 72 -0.56 -7.91 16.50
CA ASP A 72 0.10 -6.66 16.81
C ASP A 72 -0.24 -6.32 18.27
N THR A 73 0.76 -6.34 19.14
CA THR A 73 0.57 -5.96 20.53
C THR A 73 1.44 -4.76 20.85
N LYS A 74 0.81 -3.62 21.03
CA LYS A 74 1.46 -2.41 21.55
C LYS A 74 1.08 -2.27 23.02
N ASP A 75 2.09 -2.16 23.90
CA ASP A 75 1.91 -1.99 25.34
C ASP A 75 1.01 -3.07 26.01
N GLY A 76 1.08 -4.31 25.51
CA GLY A 76 0.28 -5.44 26.02
C GLY A 76 -1.19 -5.47 25.54
N HIS A 77 -1.59 -4.53 24.68
CA HIS A 77 -2.91 -4.49 24.05
C HIS A 77 -2.81 -4.84 22.56
N MET A 78 -3.85 -5.53 22.04
CA MET A 78 -3.96 -5.81 20.61
C MET A 78 -4.10 -4.49 19.84
N ALA A 79 -3.11 -4.14 19.03
CA ALA A 79 -3.21 -2.99 18.15
C ALA A 79 -4.10 -3.33 16.94
N LYS A 80 -4.88 -2.36 16.48
CA LYS A 80 -5.70 -2.52 15.28
C LYS A 80 -4.78 -2.58 14.05
N LEU A 81 -4.95 -3.61 13.22
CA LEU A 81 -4.27 -3.70 11.94
C LEU A 81 -4.69 -2.53 11.04
N LYS A 82 -3.69 -1.80 10.56
CA LYS A 82 -3.84 -0.75 9.54
C LYS A 82 -2.99 -1.15 8.35
N ILE A 83 -3.63 -1.36 7.21
CA ILE A 83 -2.95 -1.77 5.98
C ILE A 83 -2.87 -0.57 5.04
N GLY A 84 -1.66 -0.21 4.61
CA GLY A 84 -1.44 0.59 3.42
C GLY A 84 -1.32 -0.33 2.21
N TYR A 85 -2.00 0.00 1.11
CA TYR A 85 -1.95 -0.82 -0.09
C TYR A 85 -1.70 0.02 -1.33
N VAL A 86 -0.74 -0.42 -2.14
CA VAL A 86 -0.47 0.15 -3.47
C VAL A 86 -0.71 -0.94 -4.51
N PRO A 87 -1.76 -0.78 -5.34
CA PRO A 87 -2.07 -1.73 -6.40
C PRO A 87 -1.09 -1.62 -7.57
N GLN A 88 -0.96 -2.69 -8.35
CA GLN A 88 -0.15 -2.73 -9.57
C GLN A 88 -0.57 -1.69 -10.60
N SER A 89 -1.86 -1.43 -10.73
CA SER A 89 -2.39 -0.45 -11.65
C SER A 89 -3.69 0.16 -11.13
N VAL A 90 -3.89 1.43 -11.42
CA VAL A 90 -5.15 2.13 -11.17
C VAL A 90 -5.74 2.55 -12.50
N ASN A 91 -6.97 2.14 -12.77
CA ASN A 91 -7.67 2.54 -13.98
C ASN A 91 -8.25 3.94 -13.79
N ILE A 92 -7.58 4.93 -14.38
CA ILE A 92 -8.02 6.33 -14.35
C ILE A 92 -8.57 6.68 -15.73
N GLU A 93 -9.84 7.05 -15.78
CA GLU A 93 -10.44 7.52 -17.03
C GLU A 93 -9.80 8.83 -17.47
N LYS A 94 -9.44 8.92 -18.77
CA LYS A 94 -8.70 10.06 -19.35
C LYS A 94 -9.34 11.44 -19.15
N ASN A 95 -10.63 11.48 -18.91
CA ASN A 95 -11.39 12.73 -18.76
C ASN A 95 -11.85 12.99 -17.31
N THR A 96 -11.27 12.32 -16.33
CA THR A 96 -11.61 12.52 -14.91
C THR A 96 -11.03 13.84 -14.43
N PRO A 97 -11.85 14.88 -14.15
CA PRO A 97 -11.37 16.21 -13.76
C PRO A 97 -11.06 16.28 -12.25
N VAL A 98 -10.45 15.22 -11.70
CA VAL A 98 -10.15 15.11 -10.26
C VAL A 98 -8.68 15.45 -10.05
N SER A 99 -8.39 16.41 -9.18
CA SER A 99 -7.02 16.74 -8.78
C SER A 99 -6.49 15.72 -7.78
N VAL A 100 -5.17 15.68 -7.58
CA VAL A 100 -4.53 14.87 -6.53
C VAL A 100 -5.08 15.26 -5.15
N TYR A 101 -5.29 16.57 -4.90
CA TYR A 101 -5.92 17.02 -3.68
C TYR A 101 -7.31 16.42 -3.50
N ASP A 102 -8.18 16.49 -4.52
CA ASP A 102 -9.55 16.01 -4.44
C ASP A 102 -9.62 14.50 -4.22
N LEU A 103 -8.73 13.75 -4.90
CA LEU A 103 -8.61 12.31 -4.73
C LEU A 103 -8.29 11.97 -3.27
N ILE A 104 -7.24 12.56 -2.72
CA ILE A 104 -6.77 12.27 -1.37
C ILE A 104 -7.77 12.80 -0.32
N ALA A 105 -8.28 14.00 -0.51
CA ALA A 105 -9.21 14.63 0.43
C ALA A 105 -10.54 13.84 0.52
N SER A 106 -11.07 13.36 -0.60
CA SER A 106 -12.28 12.55 -0.61
C SER A 106 -12.06 11.17 -0.01
N TYR A 107 -10.96 10.52 -0.35
CA TYR A 107 -10.66 9.16 0.12
C TYR A 107 -10.34 9.13 1.62
N GLN A 108 -9.42 10.00 2.05
CA GLN A 108 -8.86 9.95 3.41
C GLN A 108 -9.67 10.72 4.45
N TYR A 109 -10.28 11.84 4.04
CA TYR A 109 -10.97 12.74 4.95
C TYR A 109 -12.48 12.80 4.71
N ASN A 110 -13.02 12.01 3.78
CA ASN A 110 -14.42 12.10 3.33
C ASN A 110 -14.83 13.54 2.98
N TYR A 111 -13.86 14.33 2.47
CA TYR A 111 -14.09 15.73 2.15
C TYR A 111 -14.68 15.87 0.74
N PRO A 112 -15.85 16.50 0.59
CA PRO A 112 -16.51 16.59 -0.70
C PRO A 112 -15.73 17.45 -1.70
N VAL A 113 -15.52 16.93 -2.91
CA VAL A 113 -14.74 17.59 -3.99
C VAL A 113 -15.34 18.90 -4.50
N PHE A 114 -16.64 19.15 -4.27
CA PHE A 114 -17.34 20.38 -4.66
C PHE A 114 -17.15 21.53 -3.66
N LEU A 115 -16.52 21.27 -2.51
CA LEU A 115 -16.21 22.31 -1.53
C LEU A 115 -14.84 22.95 -1.83
N PRO A 116 -14.65 24.22 -1.44
CA PRO A 116 -13.34 24.87 -1.52
C PRO A 116 -12.29 24.10 -0.73
N LYS A 117 -11.04 24.08 -1.21
CA LYS A 117 -9.93 23.39 -0.52
C LYS A 117 -9.81 23.82 0.94
N SER A 118 -9.76 22.85 1.83
CA SER A 118 -9.48 23.07 3.24
C SER A 118 -7.99 23.25 3.46
N LYS A 119 -7.55 24.42 3.92
CA LYS A 119 -6.13 24.69 4.21
C LYS A 119 -5.51 23.67 5.16
N LYS A 120 -6.28 23.18 6.14
CA LYS A 120 -5.82 22.17 7.11
C LYS A 120 -5.60 20.81 6.46
N ILE A 121 -6.51 20.39 5.58
CA ILE A 121 -6.38 19.12 4.84
C ILE A 121 -5.24 19.23 3.83
N GLU A 122 -5.16 20.35 3.09
CA GLU A 122 -4.11 20.59 2.12
C GLU A 122 -2.71 20.53 2.74
N ALA A 123 -2.51 21.15 3.90
CA ALA A 123 -1.23 21.10 4.60
C ALA A 123 -0.81 19.66 4.93
N LYS A 124 -1.73 18.83 5.43
CA LYS A 124 -1.46 17.42 5.74
C LYS A 124 -1.17 16.60 4.48
N ILE A 125 -1.90 16.86 3.40
CA ILE A 125 -1.66 16.17 2.11
C ILE A 125 -0.28 16.53 1.59
N ARG A 126 0.12 17.81 1.63
CA ARG A 126 1.46 18.25 1.19
C ARG A 126 2.56 17.60 2.00
N GLU A 127 2.45 17.58 3.33
CA GLU A 127 3.40 16.91 4.22
C GLU A 127 3.61 15.43 3.85
N THR A 128 2.52 14.71 3.54
CA THR A 128 2.64 13.30 3.14
C THR A 128 3.19 13.14 1.73
N LEU A 129 2.81 14.01 0.78
CA LEU A 129 3.34 13.99 -0.58
C LEU A 129 4.85 14.32 -0.62
N GLU A 130 5.34 15.18 0.29
CA GLU A 130 6.75 15.57 0.40
C GLU A 130 7.65 14.34 0.66
N VAL A 131 7.17 13.33 1.39
CA VAL A 131 7.91 12.08 1.64
C VAL A 131 8.39 11.41 0.35
N PHE A 132 7.61 11.53 -0.73
CA PHE A 132 7.91 10.98 -2.04
C PHE A 132 8.18 12.06 -3.10
N GLU A 133 8.55 13.27 -2.69
CA GLU A 133 8.84 14.40 -3.59
C GLU A 133 7.72 14.64 -4.60
N ALA A 134 6.46 14.61 -4.15
CA ALA A 134 5.26 14.70 -4.97
C ALA A 134 4.35 15.89 -4.62
N GLU A 135 4.78 16.80 -3.74
CA GLU A 135 4.00 17.93 -3.24
C GLU A 135 3.58 18.91 -4.35
N GLU A 136 4.39 19.03 -5.41
CA GLU A 136 4.07 19.86 -6.59
C GLU A 136 2.92 19.29 -7.44
N LEU A 137 2.55 18.02 -7.20
CA LEU A 137 1.49 17.35 -7.94
C LEU A 137 0.09 17.61 -7.38
N ILE A 138 -0.02 18.22 -6.19
CA ILE A 138 -1.29 18.33 -5.45
C ILE A 138 -2.42 18.97 -6.25
N ASP A 139 -2.11 19.90 -7.14
CA ASP A 139 -3.07 20.61 -7.98
C ASP A 139 -3.26 19.99 -9.37
N LYS A 140 -2.42 19.01 -9.73
CA LYS A 140 -2.52 18.34 -11.03
C LYS A 140 -3.72 17.40 -11.08
N GLN A 141 -4.33 17.30 -12.24
CA GLN A 141 -5.33 16.27 -12.51
C GLN A 141 -4.68 14.90 -12.54
N VAL A 142 -5.30 13.93 -11.87
CA VAL A 142 -4.77 12.56 -11.75
C VAL A 142 -4.59 11.89 -13.12
N CYS A 143 -5.50 12.17 -14.07
CA CYS A 143 -5.41 11.65 -15.44
C CYS A 143 -4.23 12.20 -16.25
N ASN A 144 -3.60 13.30 -15.81
CA ASN A 144 -2.46 13.94 -16.47
C ASN A 144 -1.12 13.60 -15.82
N LEU A 145 -1.10 12.70 -14.82
CA LEU A 145 0.13 12.26 -14.20
C LEU A 145 0.85 11.23 -15.08
N SER A 146 2.18 11.29 -15.10
CA SER A 146 2.97 10.17 -15.61
C SER A 146 2.83 8.95 -14.68
N GLY A 147 3.19 7.75 -15.18
CA GLY A 147 3.15 6.53 -14.36
C GLY A 147 3.93 6.68 -13.06
N GLY A 148 5.16 7.23 -13.12
CA GLY A 148 5.98 7.47 -11.93
C GLY A 148 5.39 8.53 -10.98
N GLN A 149 4.79 9.61 -11.51
CA GLN A 149 4.09 10.61 -10.69
C GLN A 149 2.89 9.99 -9.97
N LEU A 150 2.08 9.22 -10.68
CA LEU A 150 0.94 8.51 -10.09
C LEU A 150 1.39 7.55 -9.00
N GLN A 151 2.47 6.80 -9.25
CA GLN A 151 3.00 5.86 -8.25
C GLN A 151 3.46 6.56 -6.97
N ARG A 152 4.15 7.71 -7.07
CA ARG A 152 4.53 8.53 -5.91
C ARG A 152 3.32 9.01 -5.11
N VAL A 153 2.25 9.43 -5.80
CA VAL A 153 0.98 9.80 -5.17
C VAL A 153 0.34 8.60 -4.46
N LEU A 154 0.28 7.42 -5.10
CA LEU A 154 -0.28 6.21 -4.49
C LEU A 154 0.52 5.73 -3.27
N LEU A 155 1.84 5.80 -3.32
CA LEU A 155 2.71 5.51 -2.18
C LEU A 155 2.46 6.48 -1.02
N SER A 156 2.34 7.78 -1.31
CA SER A 156 1.99 8.77 -0.30
C SER A 156 0.64 8.46 0.36
N MET A 157 -0.38 8.11 -0.44
CA MET A 157 -1.68 7.72 0.09
C MET A 157 -1.61 6.49 0.99
N ALA A 158 -0.81 5.49 0.60
CA ALA A 158 -0.70 4.25 1.35
C ALA A 158 -0.07 4.41 2.73
N ILE A 159 0.81 5.42 2.94
CA ILE A 159 1.44 5.67 4.24
C ILE A 159 0.70 6.71 5.11
N MET A 160 -0.31 7.38 4.57
CA MET A 160 -0.96 8.54 5.20
C MET A 160 -1.59 8.24 6.57
N ASP A 161 -2.09 7.03 6.77
CA ASP A 161 -2.70 6.56 8.02
C ASP A 161 -1.72 5.90 8.99
N GLU A 162 -0.42 6.04 8.76
CA GLU A 162 0.62 5.37 9.54
C GLU A 162 0.34 3.86 9.65
N PRO A 163 0.35 3.13 8.51
CA PRO A 163 0.05 1.71 8.52
C PRO A 163 1.10 0.91 9.28
N ASN A 164 0.68 -0.18 9.91
CA ASN A 164 1.60 -1.16 10.51
C ASN A 164 1.91 -2.34 9.56
N LEU A 165 1.24 -2.38 8.41
CA LEU A 165 1.54 -3.27 7.28
C LEU A 165 1.41 -2.49 5.97
N LEU A 166 2.44 -2.54 5.13
CA LEU A 166 2.40 -1.99 3.77
C LEU A 166 2.46 -3.13 2.77
N LEU A 167 1.44 -3.23 1.92
CA LEU A 167 1.37 -4.18 0.83
C LEU A 167 1.56 -3.46 -0.50
N LEU A 168 2.51 -3.92 -1.30
CA LEU A 168 2.87 -3.31 -2.57
C LEU A 168 2.78 -4.37 -3.67
N ASP A 169 1.92 -4.15 -4.66
CA ASP A 169 1.78 -5.04 -5.81
C ASP A 169 2.51 -4.43 -7.02
N GLU A 170 3.72 -4.91 -7.30
CA GLU A 170 4.62 -4.42 -8.36
C GLU A 170 4.85 -2.88 -8.31
N PRO A 171 5.24 -2.31 -7.16
CA PRO A 171 5.27 -0.87 -6.93
C PRO A 171 6.25 -0.10 -7.81
N VAL A 172 7.17 -0.79 -8.44
CA VAL A 172 8.21 -0.20 -9.32
C VAL A 172 7.88 -0.31 -10.80
N SER A 173 6.74 -0.90 -11.17
CA SER A 173 6.29 -0.94 -12.55
C SER A 173 5.90 0.47 -13.01
N GLY A 174 6.71 1.08 -13.90
CA GLY A 174 6.47 2.43 -14.41
C GLY A 174 7.15 3.57 -13.65
N ILE A 175 7.95 3.26 -12.63
CA ILE A 175 8.83 4.23 -11.96
C ILE A 175 10.16 4.31 -12.71
N ASP A 176 10.68 5.52 -12.90
CA ASP A 176 12.03 5.75 -13.41
C ASP A 176 13.12 5.42 -12.37
N GLN A 177 14.37 5.47 -12.80
CA GLN A 177 15.50 5.10 -11.94
C GLN A 177 15.62 5.97 -10.68
N ASN A 178 15.27 7.26 -10.78
CA ASN A 178 15.28 8.19 -9.65
C ASN A 178 14.15 7.89 -8.66
N GLY A 179 12.97 7.58 -9.16
CA GLY A 179 11.83 7.18 -8.32
C GLY A 179 12.07 5.86 -7.58
N MET A 180 12.78 4.92 -8.21
CA MET A 180 13.19 3.68 -7.53
C MET A 180 14.16 3.95 -6.38
N GLU A 181 15.15 4.83 -6.58
CA GLU A 181 16.10 5.19 -5.53
C GLU A 181 15.41 5.88 -4.36
N LEU A 182 14.48 6.80 -4.63
CA LEU A 182 13.66 7.45 -3.62
C LEU A 182 12.79 6.45 -2.85
N PHE A 183 12.14 5.53 -3.57
CA PHE A 183 11.34 4.46 -2.97
C PHE A 183 12.15 3.63 -1.97
N TYR A 184 13.35 3.15 -2.37
CA TYR A 184 14.20 2.37 -1.47
C TYR A 184 14.71 3.19 -0.29
N LYS A 185 15.09 4.45 -0.50
CA LYS A 185 15.49 5.35 0.61
C LYS A 185 14.38 5.54 1.64
N THR A 186 13.13 5.66 1.18
CA THR A 186 11.96 5.84 2.06
C THR A 186 11.63 4.56 2.82
N MET A 187 11.90 3.38 2.25
CA MET A 187 11.67 2.08 2.89
C MET A 187 12.76 1.70 3.90
N ASP A 188 13.94 2.32 3.86
CA ASP A 188 15.04 2.10 4.82
C ASP A 188 14.85 2.87 6.16
N TYR A 189 13.71 3.55 6.34
CA TYR A 189 13.29 4.21 7.57
C TYR A 189 12.46 3.28 8.44
#